data_b710ba311f651baed7036fda8f6654b2
#
_entry.id   b710ba311f651baed7036fda8f6654b2
#
_cell.length_a   1.000
_cell.length_b   1.000
_cell.length_c   1.000
_cell.angle_alpha   90.00
_cell.angle_beta   90.00
_cell.angle_gamma   90.00
#
_symmetry.space_group_name_H-M   'P 1'
#
loop_
_entity.id
_entity.type
_entity.pdbx_description
1 polymer ?
#
loop_
_entity_poly.entity_id
_entity_poly.type
_entity_poly.pdbx_seq_one_letter_code
_entity_poly.pdbx_strand_id
1 'polypeptide(L)'
;MVCDNMVATLNPSFLNHIYLFSFLFMPSNILFRQLFDEKTWTYSYLVGDTNTWSALIIDPVLDQVDRDLKLTSELWLTLTHIFDTHIHADHITGSGVLRERTWAKIAMGMGAAVAQPDILLADNEVIQVGSIDVRSFATPGHTDGCTSYLIEDMIFTGDTILIRKTGRTDFQQWSPAKLHHSITKLYTLPDATRVYPGHDYQGLTMSTIGEEKLYNTRMRSDTSVEELTETMHRLKLEYPKYIDIALPANMKLGIVSSDNAGMQW
;
A
#
# COMPACT_ATOMS: atom_id res chain seq x y z
N MET A 1 38.27 31.75 -55.24
CA MET A 1 38.29 31.36 -53.81
C MET A 1 36.99 30.67 -53.57
N VAL A 2 37.00 29.33 -53.58
CA VAL A 2 35.82 28.46 -53.51
C VAL A 2 35.70 28.03 -52.05
N CYS A 3 34.59 28.33 -51.39
CA CYS A 3 34.26 27.79 -50.07
C CYS A 3 33.55 26.45 -50.23
N ASP A 4 34.21 25.35 -49.90
CA ASP A 4 33.62 24.02 -49.90
C ASP A 4 32.67 23.88 -48.70
N ASN A 5 31.43 23.52 -48.99
CA ASN A 5 30.42 23.12 -47.98
C ASN A 5 30.71 21.68 -47.51
N MET A 6 31.18 21.55 -46.31
CA MET A 6 31.33 20.26 -45.63
C MET A 6 29.98 19.87 -45.02
N VAL A 7 29.21 19.07 -45.77
CA VAL A 7 28.02 18.38 -45.22
C VAL A 7 28.50 17.14 -44.46
N ALA A 8 28.49 17.18 -43.16
CA ALA A 8 28.76 16.00 -42.33
C ALA A 8 27.57 15.05 -42.40
N THR A 9 27.76 13.93 -43.14
CA THR A 9 26.81 12.82 -43.15
C THR A 9 26.84 12.09 -41.82
N LEU A 10 25.80 12.28 -40.99
CA LEU A 10 25.61 11.52 -39.77
C LEU A 10 25.36 10.03 -40.11
N ASN A 11 26.13 9.16 -39.49
CA ASN A 11 26.09 7.71 -39.66
C ASN A 11 24.70 7.16 -39.24
N PRO A 12 23.97 6.40 -40.06
CA PRO A 12 22.64 5.83 -39.76
C PRO A 12 22.59 4.98 -38.50
N SER A 13 23.73 4.42 -38.06
CA SER A 13 23.80 3.64 -36.81
C SER A 13 23.67 4.49 -35.56
N PHE A 14 23.94 5.81 -35.59
CA PHE A 14 23.75 6.73 -34.48
C PHE A 14 22.29 7.08 -34.24
N LEU A 15 21.48 7.14 -35.28
CA LEU A 15 20.05 7.44 -35.19
C LEU A 15 19.29 6.28 -34.54
N ASN A 16 19.67 5.04 -34.81
CA ASN A 16 19.03 3.87 -34.18
C ASN A 16 19.28 3.77 -32.67
N HIS A 17 20.43 4.25 -32.18
CA HIS A 17 20.70 4.27 -30.73
C HIS A 17 19.94 5.38 -29.98
N ILE A 18 19.67 6.51 -30.63
CA ILE A 18 18.86 7.60 -30.03
C ILE A 18 17.40 7.18 -29.95
N TYR A 19 16.85 6.46 -30.94
CA TYR A 19 15.48 5.96 -30.90
C TYR A 19 15.29 4.82 -29.88
N LEU A 20 16.29 3.95 -29.66
CA LEU A 20 16.20 2.92 -28.60
C LEU A 20 16.27 3.51 -27.18
N PHE A 21 17.01 4.60 -26.97
CA PHE A 21 17.09 5.26 -25.67
C PHE A 21 15.84 6.09 -25.34
N SER A 22 15.13 6.63 -26.34
CA SER A 22 13.88 7.36 -26.13
C SER A 22 12.68 6.43 -25.82
N PHE A 23 12.76 5.13 -26.08
CA PHE A 23 11.72 4.16 -25.69
C PHE A 23 11.83 3.69 -24.23
N LEU A 24 12.94 3.98 -23.53
CA LEU A 24 13.20 3.55 -22.15
C LEU A 24 12.80 4.57 -21.08
N PHE A 25 12.31 5.74 -21.44
CA PHE A 25 11.82 6.77 -20.53
C PHE A 25 10.44 7.27 -20.98
N MET A 26 9.42 6.39 -20.98
CA MET A 26 8.06 6.90 -20.85
C MET A 26 7.95 7.39 -19.39
N PRO A 27 7.67 8.68 -19.17
CA PRO A 27 7.40 9.13 -17.80
C PRO A 27 6.22 8.30 -17.28
N SER A 28 6.37 7.75 -16.07
CA SER A 28 5.25 7.08 -15.40
C SER A 28 4.07 8.05 -15.37
N ASN A 29 2.89 7.57 -15.75
CA ASN A 29 1.65 8.32 -15.62
C ASN A 29 1.12 8.34 -14.18
N ILE A 30 1.91 7.83 -13.22
CA ILE A 30 1.56 7.75 -11.82
C ILE A 30 2.02 9.00 -11.05
N LEU A 31 1.08 9.68 -10.44
CA LEU A 31 1.32 10.67 -9.41
C LEU A 31 1.22 10.00 -8.05
N PHE A 32 2.30 10.02 -7.27
CA PHE A 32 2.38 9.30 -5.98
C PHE A 32 2.62 10.27 -4.82
N ARG A 33 1.91 10.06 -3.71
CA ARG A 33 2.14 10.75 -2.44
C ARG A 33 2.04 9.75 -1.29
N GLN A 34 3.07 9.71 -0.45
CA GLN A 34 3.06 9.03 0.84
C GLN A 34 2.68 10.06 1.91
N LEU A 35 1.66 9.76 2.69
CA LEU A 35 1.09 10.64 3.70
C LEU A 35 1.26 9.98 5.07
N PHE A 36 1.55 10.77 6.09
CA PHE A 36 1.83 10.25 7.41
C PHE A 36 0.85 10.81 8.45
N ASP A 37 0.39 9.93 9.33
CA ASP A 37 -0.35 10.29 10.53
C ASP A 37 0.54 10.08 11.78
N GLU A 38 0.88 11.17 12.45
CA GLU A 38 1.80 11.16 13.61
C GLU A 38 1.19 10.51 14.86
N LYS A 39 -0.15 10.50 15.00
CA LYS A 39 -0.82 9.95 16.17
C LYS A 39 -0.76 8.43 16.22
N THR A 40 -0.89 7.80 15.05
CA THR A 40 -0.99 6.35 14.90
C THR A 40 0.21 5.74 14.18
N TRP A 41 1.15 6.60 13.71
CA TRP A 41 2.33 6.18 12.94
C TRP A 41 1.97 5.47 11.64
N THR A 42 0.81 5.81 11.08
CA THR A 42 0.24 5.18 9.88
C THR A 42 0.68 5.93 8.63
N TYR A 43 0.99 5.17 7.59
CA TYR A 43 1.13 5.68 6.24
C TYR A 43 -0.15 5.45 5.44
N SER A 44 -0.66 6.51 4.83
CA SER A 44 -1.66 6.45 3.76
C SER A 44 -0.99 6.78 2.42
N TYR A 45 -1.51 6.26 1.32
CA TYR A 45 -0.90 6.43 0.01
C TYR A 45 -1.91 6.91 -1.01
N LEU A 46 -1.70 8.10 -1.56
CA LEU A 46 -2.48 8.64 -2.68
C LEU A 46 -1.75 8.32 -3.99
N VAL A 47 -2.43 7.61 -4.88
CA VAL A 47 -1.93 7.26 -6.22
C VAL A 47 -2.90 7.80 -7.25
N GLY A 48 -2.43 8.66 -8.13
CA GLY A 48 -3.21 9.30 -9.19
C GLY A 48 -2.70 8.92 -10.57
N ASP A 49 -3.64 8.74 -11.49
CA ASP A 49 -3.39 8.54 -12.91
C ASP A 49 -3.43 9.88 -13.64
N THR A 50 -2.29 10.35 -14.13
CA THR A 50 -2.20 11.63 -14.86
C THR A 50 -2.80 11.59 -16.27
N ASN A 51 -3.15 10.40 -16.80
CA ASN A 51 -3.83 10.26 -18.08
C ASN A 51 -5.35 10.48 -17.94
N THR A 52 -5.94 9.98 -16.86
CA THR A 52 -7.40 10.01 -16.64
C THR A 52 -7.82 10.91 -15.50
N TRP A 53 -6.86 11.40 -14.68
CA TRP A 53 -7.07 12.16 -13.44
C TRP A 53 -7.85 11.39 -12.37
N SER A 54 -7.99 10.07 -12.54
CA SER A 54 -8.54 9.18 -11.53
C SER A 54 -7.51 8.90 -10.45
N ALA A 55 -7.95 8.74 -9.21
CA ALA A 55 -7.07 8.43 -8.10
C ALA A 55 -7.63 7.32 -7.21
N LEU A 56 -6.71 6.70 -6.49
CA LEU A 56 -7.00 5.82 -5.36
C LEU A 56 -6.24 6.29 -4.13
N ILE A 57 -6.77 5.94 -2.96
CA ILE A 57 -6.08 6.09 -1.67
C ILE A 57 -6.03 4.73 -0.97
N ILE A 58 -4.89 4.44 -0.31
CA ILE A 58 -4.69 3.19 0.45
C ILE A 58 -4.53 3.55 1.93
N ASP A 59 -5.21 2.82 2.81
CA ASP A 59 -5.20 2.95 4.27
C ASP A 59 -5.43 4.39 4.77
N PRO A 60 -6.55 5.04 4.41
CA PRO A 60 -6.83 6.39 4.85
C PRO A 60 -7.19 6.42 6.35
N VAL A 61 -6.65 7.40 7.09
CA VAL A 61 -6.95 7.62 8.51
C VAL A 61 -8.12 8.59 8.66
N LEU A 62 -9.11 8.30 9.52
CA LEU A 62 -10.31 9.13 9.71
C LEU A 62 -9.98 10.59 10.03
N ASP A 63 -9.06 10.84 10.95
CA ASP A 63 -8.63 12.19 11.35
C ASP A 63 -7.95 12.98 10.22
N GLN A 64 -7.53 12.30 9.15
CA GLN A 64 -6.82 12.89 8.03
C GLN A 64 -7.66 13.05 6.75
N VAL A 65 -8.94 12.70 6.79
CA VAL A 65 -9.85 12.77 5.62
C VAL A 65 -9.87 14.15 4.97
N ASP A 66 -9.91 15.22 5.75
CA ASP A 66 -9.94 16.59 5.19
C ASP A 66 -8.62 16.96 4.52
N ARG A 67 -7.48 16.54 5.07
CA ARG A 67 -6.15 16.66 4.42
C ARG A 67 -6.13 15.93 3.09
N ASP A 68 -6.61 14.69 3.07
CA ASP A 68 -6.54 13.81 1.90
C ASP A 68 -7.43 14.34 0.76
N LEU A 69 -8.63 14.80 1.07
CA LEU A 69 -9.53 15.43 0.11
C LEU A 69 -8.98 16.77 -0.43
N LYS A 70 -8.41 17.59 0.45
CA LYS A 70 -7.76 18.84 0.05
C LYS A 70 -6.62 18.58 -0.92
N LEU A 71 -5.72 17.64 -0.58
CA LEU A 71 -4.59 17.28 -1.44
C LEU A 71 -5.07 16.72 -2.80
N THR A 72 -6.07 15.84 -2.79
CA THR A 72 -6.65 15.28 -4.02
C THR A 72 -7.17 16.40 -4.93
N SER A 73 -7.88 17.39 -4.35
CA SER A 73 -8.38 18.55 -5.09
C SER A 73 -7.26 19.46 -5.61
N GLU A 74 -6.23 19.75 -4.81
CA GLU A 74 -5.06 20.56 -5.21
C GLU A 74 -4.30 19.94 -6.38
N LEU A 75 -4.30 18.59 -6.46
CA LEU A 75 -3.66 17.84 -7.54
C LEU A 75 -4.59 17.59 -8.74
N TRP A 76 -5.80 18.17 -8.75
CA TRP A 76 -6.81 18.00 -9.79
C TRP A 76 -7.26 16.57 -10.01
N LEU A 77 -7.11 15.71 -9.00
CA LEU A 77 -7.47 14.29 -9.05
C LEU A 77 -8.93 14.09 -8.63
N THR A 78 -9.57 13.06 -9.20
CA THR A 78 -10.87 12.55 -8.77
C THR A 78 -10.65 11.24 -8.03
N LEU A 79 -10.95 11.20 -6.72
CA LEU A 79 -10.88 9.97 -5.94
C LEU A 79 -12.01 9.02 -6.38
N THR A 80 -11.65 7.88 -6.95
CA THR A 80 -12.58 6.88 -7.48
C THR A 80 -12.56 5.58 -6.70
N HIS A 81 -11.44 5.27 -6.04
CA HIS A 81 -11.27 4.05 -5.25
C HIS A 81 -10.56 4.32 -3.94
N ILE A 82 -10.92 3.54 -2.94
CA ILE A 82 -10.33 3.53 -1.60
C ILE A 82 -9.97 2.08 -1.29
N PHE A 83 -8.77 1.84 -0.83
CA PHE A 83 -8.30 0.50 -0.47
C PHE A 83 -7.91 0.47 0.99
N ASP A 84 -8.40 -0.50 1.74
CA ASP A 84 -7.83 -0.84 3.04
C ASP A 84 -7.06 -2.17 2.90
N THR A 85 -5.83 -2.20 3.40
CA THR A 85 -5.00 -3.42 3.37
C THR A 85 -5.54 -4.48 4.32
N HIS A 86 -6.17 -4.08 5.41
CA HIS A 86 -6.79 -4.95 6.41
C HIS A 86 -7.77 -4.17 7.30
N ILE A 87 -8.42 -4.85 8.23
CA ILE A 87 -9.21 -4.18 9.28
C ILE A 87 -8.25 -3.72 10.36
N HIS A 88 -7.97 -2.42 10.41
CA HIS A 88 -7.02 -1.80 11.32
C HIS A 88 -7.48 -1.84 12.78
N ALA A 89 -6.53 -2.01 13.70
CA ALA A 89 -6.77 -2.03 15.14
C ALA A 89 -6.19 -0.81 15.89
N ASP A 90 -5.40 0.00 15.21
CA ASP A 90 -4.62 1.11 15.75
C ASP A 90 -5.21 2.49 15.44
N HIS A 91 -6.03 2.59 14.40
CA HIS A 91 -6.75 3.80 14.00
C HIS A 91 -8.11 3.46 13.38
N ILE A 92 -8.99 4.45 13.32
CA ILE A 92 -10.24 4.33 12.57
C ILE A 92 -9.96 4.72 11.12
N THR A 93 -10.35 3.85 10.17
CA THR A 93 -10.21 4.14 8.74
C THR A 93 -11.09 5.30 8.31
N GLY A 94 -10.60 6.13 7.40
CA GLY A 94 -11.35 7.19 6.73
C GLY A 94 -12.25 6.71 5.60
N SER A 95 -12.24 5.40 5.28
CA SER A 95 -12.84 4.84 4.06
C SER A 95 -14.32 5.14 3.93
N GLY A 96 -15.11 4.96 4.99
CA GLY A 96 -16.56 5.24 4.95
C GLY A 96 -16.86 6.71 4.70
N VAL A 97 -16.16 7.62 5.38
CA VAL A 97 -16.36 9.07 5.23
C VAL A 97 -15.91 9.54 3.84
N LEU A 98 -14.78 9.03 3.34
CA LEU A 98 -14.32 9.32 1.98
C LEU A 98 -15.35 8.84 0.95
N ARG A 99 -15.90 7.62 1.09
CA ARG A 99 -16.96 7.10 0.22
C ARG A 99 -18.20 8.01 0.22
N GLU A 100 -18.66 8.42 1.38
CA GLU A 100 -19.80 9.33 1.51
C GLU A 100 -19.58 10.69 0.83
N ARG A 101 -18.36 11.22 0.90
CA ARG A 101 -18.01 12.54 0.37
C ARG A 101 -17.62 12.55 -1.12
N THR A 102 -17.19 11.41 -1.68
CA THR A 102 -16.63 11.34 -3.05
C THR A 102 -17.32 10.34 -3.96
N TRP A 103 -18.12 9.42 -3.41
CA TRP A 103 -18.70 8.27 -4.12
C TRP A 103 -17.65 7.27 -4.60
N ALA A 104 -16.41 7.37 -4.11
CA ALA A 104 -15.36 6.40 -4.39
C ALA A 104 -15.73 5.02 -3.82
N LYS A 105 -15.39 3.96 -4.54
CA LYS A 105 -15.66 2.58 -4.14
C LYS A 105 -14.59 2.08 -3.16
N ILE A 106 -15.03 1.45 -2.08
CA ILE A 106 -14.13 0.80 -1.13
C ILE A 106 -13.83 -0.62 -1.61
N ALA A 107 -12.55 -0.95 -1.77
CA ALA A 107 -12.04 -2.25 -2.16
C ALA A 107 -11.19 -2.86 -1.03
N MET A 108 -11.45 -4.13 -0.70
CA MET A 108 -10.70 -4.90 0.29
C MET A 108 -10.53 -6.34 -0.18
N GLY A 109 -9.58 -7.07 0.38
CA GLY A 109 -9.44 -8.50 0.13
C GLY A 109 -10.61 -9.32 0.67
N MET A 110 -10.86 -10.49 0.09
CA MET A 110 -11.98 -11.37 0.46
C MET A 110 -11.99 -11.77 1.94
N GLY A 111 -10.84 -11.86 2.60
CA GLY A 111 -10.74 -12.15 4.03
C GLY A 111 -11.31 -11.05 4.94
N ALA A 112 -11.52 -9.84 4.42
CA ALA A 112 -12.13 -8.70 5.11
C ALA A 112 -13.62 -8.53 4.79
N ALA A 113 -14.29 -9.53 4.25
CA ALA A 113 -15.71 -9.48 3.81
C ALA A 113 -16.69 -9.05 4.90
N VAL A 114 -16.33 -9.23 6.19
CA VAL A 114 -17.14 -8.80 7.33
C VAL A 114 -17.41 -7.29 7.34
N ALA A 115 -16.50 -6.48 6.79
CA ALA A 115 -16.66 -5.04 6.70
C ALA A 115 -17.62 -4.60 5.58
N GLN A 116 -18.01 -5.50 4.68
CA GLN A 116 -18.93 -5.26 3.55
C GLN A 116 -18.46 -4.09 2.66
N PRO A 117 -17.23 -4.14 2.10
CA PRO A 117 -16.77 -3.17 1.13
C PRO A 117 -17.57 -3.27 -0.17
N ASP A 118 -17.45 -2.25 -1.04
CA ASP A 118 -18.13 -2.25 -2.36
C ASP A 118 -17.52 -3.27 -3.32
N ILE A 119 -16.22 -3.58 -3.15
CA ILE A 119 -15.46 -4.52 -3.98
C ILE A 119 -14.68 -5.46 -3.07
N LEU A 120 -14.88 -6.76 -3.27
CA LEU A 120 -14.07 -7.82 -2.64
C LEU A 120 -13.11 -8.40 -3.67
N LEU A 121 -11.82 -8.33 -3.37
CA LEU A 121 -10.75 -8.77 -4.26
C LEU A 121 -10.25 -10.16 -3.88
N ALA A 122 -10.26 -11.06 -4.85
CA ALA A 122 -9.62 -12.36 -4.73
C ALA A 122 -8.10 -12.24 -4.80
N ASP A 123 -7.40 -13.33 -4.44
CA ASP A 123 -5.95 -13.38 -4.59
C ASP A 123 -5.55 -13.28 -6.07
N ASN A 124 -4.55 -12.45 -6.35
CA ASN A 124 -4.02 -12.18 -7.69
C ASN A 124 -5.03 -11.54 -8.67
N GLU A 125 -6.12 -10.97 -8.17
CA GLU A 125 -7.07 -10.22 -8.97
C GLU A 125 -6.50 -8.85 -9.36
N VAL A 126 -6.88 -8.34 -10.54
CA VAL A 126 -6.50 -7.01 -11.02
C VAL A 126 -7.75 -6.16 -11.20
N ILE A 127 -7.74 -4.98 -10.60
CA ILE A 127 -8.75 -3.95 -10.79
C ILE A 127 -8.09 -2.72 -11.43
N GLN A 128 -8.82 -2.04 -12.31
CA GLN A 128 -8.33 -0.82 -12.97
C GLN A 128 -8.85 0.44 -12.28
N VAL A 129 -7.94 1.38 -12.02
CA VAL A 129 -8.22 2.73 -11.55
C VAL A 129 -7.71 3.72 -12.59
N GLY A 130 -8.59 4.23 -13.44
CA GLY A 130 -8.19 4.91 -14.66
C GLY A 130 -7.43 3.97 -15.59
N SER A 131 -6.17 4.28 -15.91
CA SER A 131 -5.26 3.41 -16.67
C SER A 131 -4.28 2.63 -15.79
N ILE A 132 -4.41 2.71 -14.46
CA ILE A 132 -3.54 2.02 -13.50
C ILE A 132 -4.11 0.65 -13.18
N ASP A 133 -3.30 -0.39 -13.31
CA ASP A 133 -3.59 -1.74 -12.82
C ASP A 133 -3.20 -1.87 -11.35
N VAL A 134 -4.16 -2.23 -10.49
CA VAL A 134 -3.94 -2.56 -9.09
C VAL A 134 -4.14 -4.06 -8.91
N ARG A 135 -3.06 -4.78 -8.63
CA ARG A 135 -3.10 -6.23 -8.39
C ARG A 135 -3.12 -6.51 -6.91
N SER A 136 -4.09 -7.30 -6.47
CA SER A 136 -4.21 -7.76 -5.08
C SER A 136 -3.42 -9.05 -4.85
N PHE A 137 -2.77 -9.14 -3.68
CA PHE A 137 -2.19 -10.37 -3.15
C PHE A 137 -2.81 -10.62 -1.78
N ALA A 138 -3.54 -11.72 -1.62
CA ALA A 138 -3.97 -12.15 -0.29
C ALA A 138 -2.73 -12.49 0.54
N THR A 139 -2.52 -11.78 1.63
CA THR A 139 -1.36 -11.90 2.52
C THR A 139 -1.75 -12.09 3.98
N PRO A 140 -2.58 -13.14 4.29
CA PRO A 140 -3.03 -13.38 5.66
C PRO A 140 -1.87 -13.69 6.61
N GLY A 141 -2.08 -13.41 7.89
CA GLY A 141 -1.12 -13.73 8.96
C GLY A 141 -1.07 -12.69 10.06
N HIS A 142 -0.99 -11.41 9.75
CA HIS A 142 -1.28 -10.32 10.71
C HIS A 142 -2.79 -10.26 11.00
N THR A 143 -3.64 -10.26 9.99
CA THR A 143 -5.06 -10.63 10.07
C THR A 143 -5.39 -11.61 8.95
N ASP A 144 -6.55 -12.30 9.02
CA ASP A 144 -7.00 -13.16 7.91
C ASP A 144 -7.39 -12.37 6.66
N GLY A 145 -7.72 -11.08 6.83
CA GLY A 145 -8.10 -10.18 5.75
C GLY A 145 -6.96 -9.41 5.10
N CYS A 146 -5.71 -9.57 5.58
CA CYS A 146 -4.59 -8.83 5.02
C CYS A 146 -4.44 -9.06 3.52
N THR A 147 -4.30 -7.95 2.80
CA THR A 147 -4.11 -7.92 1.35
C THR A 147 -3.06 -6.87 1.01
N SER A 148 -2.08 -7.25 0.22
CA SER A 148 -1.08 -6.32 -0.32
C SER A 148 -1.46 -5.93 -1.73
N TYR A 149 -1.21 -4.68 -2.12
CA TYR A 149 -1.57 -4.15 -3.44
C TYR A 149 -0.32 -3.78 -4.24
N LEU A 150 -0.17 -4.35 -5.44
CA LEU A 150 0.93 -4.04 -6.35
C LEU A 150 0.44 -3.09 -7.45
N ILE A 151 1.15 -1.98 -7.59
CA ILE A 151 0.96 -0.96 -8.64
C ILE A 151 2.31 -0.73 -9.28
N GLU A 152 2.49 -1.13 -10.54
CA GLU A 152 3.80 -1.12 -11.22
C GLU A 152 4.88 -1.84 -10.40
N ASP A 153 5.90 -1.10 -9.92
CA ASP A 153 7.00 -1.60 -9.08
C ASP A 153 6.82 -1.26 -7.59
N MET A 154 5.63 -0.82 -7.18
CA MET A 154 5.29 -0.44 -5.80
C MET A 154 4.37 -1.49 -5.18
N ILE A 155 4.80 -2.13 -4.07
CA ILE A 155 3.95 -3.02 -3.28
C ILE A 155 3.59 -2.36 -1.95
N PHE A 156 2.28 -2.18 -1.71
CA PHE A 156 1.71 -1.64 -0.47
C PHE A 156 1.32 -2.82 0.41
N THR A 157 2.06 -3.03 1.49
CA THR A 157 2.04 -4.29 2.23
C THR A 157 1.19 -4.25 3.49
N GLY A 158 0.64 -3.08 3.86
CA GLY A 158 0.01 -2.91 5.16
C GLY A 158 0.94 -3.43 6.27
N ASP A 159 0.42 -4.26 7.15
CA ASP A 159 1.19 -4.86 8.24
C ASP A 159 1.75 -6.26 7.93
N THR A 160 1.72 -6.68 6.66
CA THR A 160 2.37 -7.95 6.27
C THR A 160 3.89 -7.81 6.33
N ILE A 161 4.46 -6.82 5.65
CA ILE A 161 5.89 -6.46 5.72
C ILE A 161 5.98 -5.01 6.18
N LEU A 162 6.62 -4.79 7.31
CA LEU A 162 7.09 -3.48 7.77
C LEU A 162 8.57 -3.35 7.44
N ILE A 163 9.09 -2.12 7.33
CA ILE A 163 10.52 -1.93 7.03
C ILE A 163 11.38 -2.57 8.13
N ARG A 164 12.17 -3.58 7.78
CA ARG A 164 13.03 -4.39 8.67
C ARG A 164 12.26 -5.20 9.72
N LYS A 165 10.93 -5.30 9.61
CA LYS A 165 10.07 -6.02 10.54
C LYS A 165 8.85 -6.59 9.81
N THR A 166 7.94 -7.19 10.57
CA THR A 166 6.61 -7.62 10.10
C THR A 166 5.57 -7.12 11.08
N GLY A 167 4.30 -7.13 10.70
CA GLY A 167 3.20 -6.99 11.64
C GLY A 167 3.26 -8.06 12.73
N ARG A 168 2.56 -7.80 13.82
CA ARG A 168 2.41 -8.72 14.93
C ARG A 168 1.46 -9.88 14.58
N THR A 169 1.57 -10.98 15.28
CA THR A 169 0.70 -12.14 15.12
C THR A 169 0.18 -12.64 16.48
N ASP A 170 -0.22 -11.80 17.39
CA ASP A 170 -0.64 -12.12 18.75
C ASP A 170 -2.06 -11.64 19.11
N PHE A 171 -2.83 -11.15 18.14
CA PHE A 171 -4.26 -10.82 18.23
C PHE A 171 -5.03 -11.40 17.06
N GLN A 172 -6.31 -11.77 17.25
CA GLN A 172 -7.33 -12.07 16.21
C GLN A 172 -6.87 -12.92 15.02
N GLN A 173 -7.23 -14.18 14.97
CA GLN A 173 -7.13 -15.04 13.78
C GLN A 173 -5.71 -15.22 13.18
N TRP A 174 -4.67 -14.85 13.89
CA TRP A 174 -3.28 -14.75 13.44
C TRP A 174 -2.58 -16.09 13.35
N SER A 175 -1.62 -16.08 12.46
CA SER A 175 -0.81 -17.28 12.27
C SER A 175 0.56 -16.90 11.76
N PRO A 176 1.62 -17.10 12.54
CA PRO A 176 2.99 -16.94 12.04
C PRO A 176 3.24 -17.77 10.78
N ALA A 177 2.65 -18.96 10.68
CA ALA A 177 2.79 -19.80 9.50
C ALA A 177 2.11 -19.19 8.26
N LYS A 178 0.91 -18.60 8.40
CA LYS A 178 0.26 -17.85 7.30
C LYS A 178 1.09 -16.64 6.93
N LEU A 179 1.61 -15.89 7.92
CA LEU A 179 2.45 -14.71 7.68
C LEU A 179 3.73 -15.10 6.93
N HIS A 180 4.40 -16.17 7.34
CA HIS A 180 5.57 -16.70 6.65
C HIS A 180 5.27 -17.02 5.19
N HIS A 181 4.19 -17.74 4.92
CA HIS A 181 3.77 -18.07 3.55
C HIS A 181 3.48 -16.80 2.73
N SER A 182 2.79 -15.83 3.32
CA SER A 182 2.45 -14.57 2.67
C SER A 182 3.69 -13.77 2.30
N ILE A 183 4.65 -13.63 3.22
CA ILE A 183 5.91 -12.91 2.96
C ILE A 183 6.75 -13.66 1.92
N THR A 184 6.86 -14.98 2.02
CA THR A 184 7.56 -15.81 1.02
C THR A 184 6.97 -15.61 -0.37
N LYS A 185 5.64 -15.52 -0.49
CA LYS A 185 4.96 -15.20 -1.73
C LYS A 185 5.34 -13.80 -2.26
N LEU A 186 5.35 -12.77 -1.41
CA LEU A 186 5.78 -11.43 -1.81
C LEU A 186 7.27 -11.38 -2.19
N TYR A 187 8.10 -12.21 -1.58
CA TYR A 187 9.52 -12.33 -1.92
C TYR A 187 9.78 -12.95 -3.30
N THR A 188 8.77 -13.46 -3.98
CA THR A 188 8.89 -13.86 -5.41
C THR A 188 8.89 -12.66 -6.36
N LEU A 189 8.50 -11.47 -5.89
CA LEU A 189 8.58 -10.24 -6.67
C LEU A 189 10.05 -9.86 -6.94
N PRO A 190 10.32 -9.06 -8.00
CA PRO A 190 11.66 -8.56 -8.29
C PRO A 190 12.28 -7.84 -7.08
N ASP A 191 13.58 -8.00 -6.86
CA ASP A 191 14.28 -7.39 -5.72
C ASP A 191 14.20 -5.85 -5.69
N ALA A 192 14.07 -5.22 -6.87
CA ALA A 192 13.90 -3.77 -6.99
C ALA A 192 12.47 -3.28 -6.68
N THR A 193 11.49 -4.18 -6.48
CA THR A 193 10.12 -3.78 -6.12
C THR A 193 10.16 -3.00 -4.81
N ARG A 194 9.63 -1.78 -4.83
CA ARG A 194 9.57 -0.87 -3.68
C ARG A 194 8.49 -1.31 -2.72
N VAL A 195 8.82 -1.42 -1.43
CA VAL A 195 7.92 -1.83 -0.35
C VAL A 195 7.47 -0.59 0.42
N TYR A 196 6.15 -0.41 0.49
CA TYR A 196 5.47 0.65 1.22
C TYR A 196 4.60 0.03 2.32
N PRO A 197 4.98 0.14 3.60
CA PRO A 197 4.29 -0.50 4.73
C PRO A 197 3.09 0.30 5.23
N GLY A 198 2.23 -0.32 6.06
CA GLY A 198 1.18 0.39 6.80
C GLY A 198 1.72 1.33 7.87
N HIS A 199 2.84 0.97 8.52
CA HIS A 199 3.41 1.71 9.63
C HIS A 199 4.92 1.82 9.56
N ASP A 200 5.47 2.89 10.15
CA ASP A 200 6.87 2.95 10.56
C ASP A 200 7.04 3.79 11.83
N TYR A 201 7.88 3.31 12.73
CA TYR A 201 8.16 3.93 14.04
C TYR A 201 9.58 4.49 14.12
N GLN A 202 10.31 4.54 13.01
CA GLN A 202 11.72 4.93 12.95
C GLN A 202 11.98 6.07 11.94
N GLY A 203 10.94 6.53 11.24
CA GLY A 203 11.05 7.55 10.19
C GLY A 203 11.52 7.02 8.85
N LEU A 204 11.45 5.67 8.63
CA LEU A 204 11.75 5.06 7.35
C LEU A 204 10.50 5.11 6.47
N THR A 205 10.65 5.51 5.22
CA THR A 205 9.52 5.76 4.32
C THR A 205 9.29 4.64 3.31
N MET A 206 10.33 3.87 2.98
CA MET A 206 10.31 2.87 1.93
C MET A 206 11.43 1.87 2.13
N SER A 207 11.25 0.67 1.63
CA SER A 207 12.27 -0.36 1.47
C SER A 207 12.14 -1.00 0.08
N THR A 208 12.86 -2.08 -0.18
CA THR A 208 12.69 -2.93 -1.36
C THR A 208 12.56 -4.39 -0.97
N ILE A 209 11.99 -5.21 -1.86
CA ILE A 209 11.91 -6.66 -1.64
C ILE A 209 13.30 -7.25 -1.41
N GLY A 210 14.31 -6.82 -2.18
CA GLY A 210 15.68 -7.29 -2.01
C GLY A 210 16.28 -6.91 -0.64
N GLU A 211 16.01 -5.70 -0.16
CA GLU A 211 16.44 -5.29 1.18
C GLU A 211 15.74 -6.08 2.28
N GLU A 212 14.44 -6.30 2.18
CA GLU A 212 13.71 -7.06 3.20
C GLU A 212 14.13 -8.54 3.23
N LYS A 213 14.42 -9.16 2.08
CA LYS A 213 15.01 -10.50 2.01
C LYS A 213 16.31 -10.62 2.81
N LEU A 214 17.13 -9.57 2.81
CA LEU A 214 18.46 -9.58 3.42
C LEU A 214 18.46 -9.08 4.88
N TYR A 215 17.70 -8.03 5.16
CA TYR A 215 17.85 -7.24 6.38
C TYR A 215 16.63 -7.23 7.29
N ASN A 216 15.50 -7.86 6.91
CA ASN A 216 14.35 -7.96 7.80
C ASN A 216 14.72 -8.77 9.04
N THR A 217 14.54 -8.18 10.22
CA THR A 217 14.98 -8.79 11.49
C THR A 217 14.09 -9.92 11.97
N ARG A 218 12.90 -10.09 11.38
CA ARG A 218 11.94 -11.14 11.74
C ARG A 218 11.81 -12.21 10.65
N MET A 219 11.87 -11.79 9.39
CA MET A 219 11.61 -12.65 8.26
C MET A 219 12.54 -12.34 7.09
N ARG A 220 13.76 -12.88 7.08
CA ARG A 220 14.64 -12.91 5.91
C ARG A 220 14.23 -14.05 4.98
N SER A 221 14.84 -14.09 3.79
CA SER A 221 14.54 -15.10 2.78
C SER A 221 14.90 -16.54 3.22
N ASP A 222 15.81 -16.68 4.19
CA ASP A 222 16.27 -17.94 4.75
C ASP A 222 15.58 -18.32 6.08
N THR A 223 14.67 -17.49 6.59
CA THR A 223 13.95 -17.74 7.85
C THR A 223 12.95 -18.87 7.68
N SER A 224 12.98 -19.88 8.54
CA SER A 224 11.98 -20.97 8.53
C SER A 224 10.67 -20.56 9.22
N VAL A 225 9.62 -21.35 9.02
CA VAL A 225 8.33 -21.16 9.72
C VAL A 225 8.49 -21.26 11.23
N GLU A 226 9.32 -22.20 11.68
CA GLU A 226 9.60 -22.45 13.10
C GLU A 226 10.32 -21.26 13.73
N GLU A 227 11.35 -20.72 13.07
CA GLU A 227 12.10 -19.54 13.53
C GLU A 227 11.22 -18.30 13.61
N LEU A 228 10.38 -18.05 12.59
CA LEU A 228 9.43 -16.96 12.64
C LEU A 228 8.43 -17.14 13.78
N THR A 229 7.89 -18.36 13.95
CA THR A 229 6.93 -18.68 15.03
C THR A 229 7.54 -18.42 16.40
N GLU A 230 8.77 -18.90 16.64
CA GLU A 230 9.47 -18.63 17.90
C GLU A 230 9.72 -17.13 18.12
N THR A 231 10.11 -16.42 17.05
CA THR A 231 10.33 -14.97 17.11
C THR A 231 9.05 -14.26 17.52
N MET A 232 7.92 -14.59 16.89
CA MET A 232 6.62 -14.00 17.20
C MET A 232 6.17 -14.31 18.64
N HIS A 233 6.37 -15.51 19.13
CA HIS A 233 6.02 -15.88 20.52
C HIS A 233 6.89 -15.16 21.58
N ARG A 234 8.10 -14.75 21.24
CA ARG A 234 8.99 -13.98 22.12
C ARG A 234 8.64 -12.49 22.17
N LEU A 235 7.88 -11.99 21.18
CA LEU A 235 7.49 -10.58 21.16
C LEU A 235 6.53 -10.31 22.33
N LYS A 236 6.93 -9.37 23.20
CA LYS A 236 6.08 -8.81 24.25
C LYS A 236 5.69 -7.41 23.81
N LEU A 237 4.59 -7.33 23.06
CA LEU A 237 4.08 -6.05 22.59
C LEU A 237 2.92 -5.61 23.49
N GLU A 238 2.84 -4.30 23.74
CA GLU A 238 1.72 -3.74 24.48
C GLU A 238 0.40 -3.96 23.74
N TYR A 239 -0.71 -3.98 24.49
CA TYR A 239 -2.06 -4.02 23.93
C TYR A 239 -2.29 -2.80 23.04
N PRO A 240 -2.78 -2.96 21.79
CA PRO A 240 -2.99 -1.83 20.92
C PRO A 240 -3.97 -0.83 21.55
N LYS A 241 -3.52 0.40 21.73
CA LYS A 241 -4.23 1.43 22.51
C LYS A 241 -5.67 1.69 22.05
N TYR A 242 -5.92 1.55 20.76
CA TYR A 242 -7.20 1.92 20.15
C TYR A 242 -8.05 0.73 19.68
N ILE A 243 -7.60 -0.52 19.88
CA ILE A 243 -8.25 -1.71 19.30
C ILE A 243 -9.72 -1.85 19.67
N ASP A 244 -10.08 -1.55 20.93
CA ASP A 244 -11.45 -1.71 21.44
C ASP A 244 -12.44 -0.73 20.78
N ILE A 245 -11.93 0.32 20.14
CA ILE A 245 -12.69 1.35 19.46
C ILE A 245 -12.55 1.20 17.95
N ALA A 246 -11.32 1.09 17.48
CA ALA A 246 -11.01 1.04 16.04
C ALA A 246 -11.60 -0.20 15.39
N LEU A 247 -11.43 -1.37 16.01
CA LEU A 247 -11.87 -2.62 15.39
C LEU A 247 -13.39 -2.68 15.14
N PRO A 248 -14.28 -2.39 16.12
CA PRO A 248 -15.72 -2.35 15.87
C PRO A 248 -16.14 -1.30 14.84
N ALA A 249 -15.45 -0.14 14.78
CA ALA A 249 -15.69 0.90 13.79
C ALA A 249 -15.26 0.43 12.39
N ASN A 250 -14.07 -0.17 12.27
CA ASN A 250 -13.50 -0.59 11.00
C ASN A 250 -14.21 -1.82 10.41
N MET A 251 -14.81 -2.66 11.25
CA MET A 251 -15.78 -3.68 10.79
C MET A 251 -17.04 -3.07 10.13
N LYS A 252 -17.20 -1.74 10.20
CA LYS A 252 -18.25 -0.95 9.54
C LYS A 252 -17.63 0.14 8.66
N LEU A 253 -16.43 -0.08 8.13
CA LEU A 253 -15.70 0.83 7.25
C LEU A 253 -15.41 2.21 7.88
N GLY A 254 -15.18 2.26 9.20
CA GLY A 254 -14.91 3.50 9.91
C GLY A 254 -16.16 4.37 10.17
N ILE A 255 -17.36 3.85 9.89
CA ILE A 255 -18.61 4.57 10.20
C ILE A 255 -18.89 4.44 11.70
N VAL A 256 -18.71 5.54 12.42
CA VAL A 256 -19.02 5.64 13.85
C VAL A 256 -20.49 6.05 14.00
N SER A 257 -21.29 5.27 14.75
CA SER A 257 -22.66 5.67 15.04
C SER A 257 -22.69 6.99 15.81
N SER A 258 -23.70 7.82 15.58
CA SER A 258 -23.90 9.15 16.16
C SER A 258 -23.79 9.18 17.69
N ASP A 259 -23.99 8.06 18.36
CA ASP A 259 -23.89 7.94 19.82
C ASP A 259 -22.44 8.05 20.35
N ASN A 260 -21.44 7.90 19.49
CA ASN A 260 -20.01 8.00 19.81
C ASN A 260 -19.31 9.21 19.16
N ALA A 261 -20.04 10.07 18.45
CA ALA A 261 -19.49 11.22 17.72
C ALA A 261 -18.94 12.36 18.63
N GLY A 262 -19.02 12.22 19.93
CA GLY A 262 -18.53 13.20 20.92
C GLY A 262 -17.19 12.88 21.59
N MET A 263 -16.57 11.75 21.26
CA MET A 263 -15.23 11.43 21.78
C MET A 263 -14.19 12.10 20.87
N GLN A 264 -13.49 13.09 21.40
CA GLN A 264 -12.25 13.62 20.81
C GLN A 264 -11.17 12.54 20.93
N TRP A 265 -10.68 12.09 19.80
CA TRP A 265 -9.64 11.06 19.63
C TRP A 265 -8.23 11.59 19.78
#